data_d106777db1f8a3f0cee79ce0c8c78677
#
_entry.id   d106777db1f8a3f0cee79ce0c8c78677
#
_cell.length_a   1.000
_cell.length_b   1.000
_cell.length_c   1.000
_cell.angle_alpha   90.00
_cell.angle_beta   90.00
_cell.angle_gamma   90.00
#
_symmetry.space_group_name_H-M   'P 1'
#
loop_
_entity.id
_entity.type
_entity.pdbx_description
1 polymer ?
#
loop_
_entity_poly.entity_id
_entity_poly.type
_entity_poly.pdbx_seq_one_letter_code
_entity_poly.pdbx_strand_id
1 'polypeptide(L)'
;MRIAPYGATCNSLDPGGVLTPLNECVMNDPELWARIMEETPLKRWATPEEIAQWAYFLTVTNTFCTGQNILVDGGEAINYHFVWKE
;
A
#
# COMPACT_ATOMS: atom_id res chain seq x y z
N MET A 1 23.46 3.61 -7.21
CA MET A 1 22.55 2.75 -7.95
C MET A 1 23.15 2.39 -9.30
N ARG A 2 23.41 1.10 -9.53
CA ARG A 2 24.17 0.64 -10.70
C ARG A 2 23.41 0.69 -12.01
N ILE A 3 22.06 0.68 -11.94
CA ILE A 3 21.23 0.65 -13.16
C ILE A 3 20.89 2.06 -13.69
N ALA A 4 21.11 3.09 -12.87
CA ALA A 4 20.75 4.46 -13.24
C ALA A 4 21.41 4.93 -14.55
N PRO A 5 22.70 4.61 -14.82
CA PRO A 5 23.32 5.04 -16.08
C PRO A 5 22.65 4.50 -17.35
N TYR A 6 21.84 3.45 -17.22
CA TYR A 6 21.12 2.85 -18.35
C TYR A 6 19.71 3.39 -18.50
N GLY A 7 19.34 4.40 -17.72
CA GLY A 7 17.98 4.92 -17.71
C GLY A 7 16.96 4.01 -17.06
N ALA A 8 17.42 3.00 -16.31
CA ALA A 8 16.53 2.09 -15.61
C ALA A 8 16.21 2.58 -14.21
N THR A 9 15.04 2.19 -13.70
CA THR A 9 14.60 2.52 -12.34
C THR A 9 14.36 1.26 -11.52
N CYS A 10 14.53 1.35 -10.21
CA CYS A 10 14.22 0.27 -9.29
C CYS A 10 13.56 0.84 -8.04
N ASN A 11 12.35 0.39 -7.77
CA ASN A 11 11.57 0.83 -6.61
C ASN A 11 10.95 -0.37 -5.92
N SER A 12 10.60 -0.19 -4.66
CA SER A 12 9.83 -1.16 -3.89
C SER A 12 8.39 -0.66 -3.79
N LEU A 13 7.44 -1.54 -4.09
CA LEU A 13 6.02 -1.28 -3.88
C LEU A 13 5.58 -2.08 -2.66
N ASP A 14 5.20 -1.37 -1.60
CA ASP A 14 4.90 -1.97 -0.31
C ASP A 14 3.41 -1.78 0.01
N PRO A 15 2.54 -2.71 -0.40
CA PRO A 15 1.11 -2.61 -0.10
C PRO A 15 0.83 -2.95 1.35
N GLY A 16 -0.21 -2.33 1.91
CA GLY A 16 -0.79 -2.74 3.17
C GLY A 16 -1.77 -3.90 2.96
N GLY A 17 -2.93 -3.82 3.60
CA GLY A 17 -3.96 -4.83 3.40
C GLY A 17 -4.58 -4.77 2.02
N VAL A 18 -4.70 -5.92 1.38
CA VAL A 18 -5.30 -6.06 0.04
C VAL A 18 -6.40 -7.11 0.11
N LEU A 19 -7.53 -6.81 -0.50
CA LEU A 19 -8.69 -7.71 -0.53
C LEU A 19 -8.39 -8.87 -1.48
N THR A 20 -7.88 -9.97 -0.94
CA THR A 20 -7.53 -11.17 -1.70
C THR A 20 -8.11 -12.41 -1.03
N PRO A 21 -8.30 -13.52 -1.77
CA PRO A 21 -8.75 -14.77 -1.16
C PRO A 21 -7.83 -15.26 -0.03
N LEU A 22 -6.55 -14.96 -0.09
CA LEU A 22 -5.61 -15.34 0.96
C LEU A 22 -5.95 -14.70 2.31
N ASN A 23 -6.61 -13.54 2.30
CA ASN A 23 -6.95 -12.78 3.48
C ASN A 23 -8.41 -12.97 3.93
N GLU A 24 -9.11 -13.95 3.39
CA GLU A 24 -10.53 -14.15 3.71
C GLU A 24 -10.78 -14.42 5.19
N CYS A 25 -9.88 -15.16 5.84
CA CYS A 25 -10.05 -15.45 7.27
C CYS A 25 -10.03 -14.19 8.13
N VAL A 26 -9.29 -13.18 7.72
CA VAL A 26 -9.28 -11.88 8.40
C VAL A 26 -10.52 -11.07 8.06
N MET A 27 -10.90 -11.04 6.78
CA MET A 27 -12.05 -10.26 6.30
C MET A 27 -13.37 -10.78 6.86
N ASN A 28 -13.45 -12.09 7.13
CA ASN A 28 -14.65 -12.73 7.63
C ASN A 28 -14.73 -12.80 9.16
N ASP A 29 -13.78 -12.20 9.86
CA ASP A 29 -13.80 -12.08 11.31
C ASP A 29 -14.22 -10.65 11.67
N PRO A 30 -15.51 -10.42 12.05
CA PRO A 30 -16.00 -9.05 12.26
C PRO A 30 -15.27 -8.29 13.35
N GLU A 31 -14.88 -8.97 14.41
CA GLU A 31 -14.19 -8.33 15.53
C GLU A 31 -12.77 -7.92 15.14
N LEU A 32 -12.05 -8.82 14.50
CA LEU A 32 -10.70 -8.52 14.01
C LEU A 32 -10.73 -7.45 12.93
N TRP A 33 -11.70 -7.54 12.01
CA TRP A 33 -11.85 -6.56 10.94
C TRP A 33 -12.11 -5.16 11.49
N ALA A 34 -12.96 -5.05 12.52
CA ALA A 34 -13.24 -3.76 13.13
C ALA A 34 -11.97 -3.13 13.72
N ARG A 35 -11.12 -3.93 14.35
CA ARG A 35 -9.87 -3.44 14.92
C ARG A 35 -8.90 -2.99 13.82
N ILE A 36 -8.82 -3.73 12.73
CA ILE A 36 -7.98 -3.36 11.58
C ILE A 36 -8.46 -2.05 10.98
N MET A 37 -9.77 -1.86 10.87
CA MET A 37 -10.34 -0.63 10.33
C MET A 37 -10.06 0.58 11.23
N GLU A 38 -9.98 0.38 12.54
CA GLU A 38 -9.57 1.45 13.46
C GLU A 38 -8.14 1.91 13.19
N GLU A 39 -7.26 0.98 12.80
CA GLU A 39 -5.86 1.25 12.53
C GLU A 39 -5.62 1.80 11.11
N THR A 40 -6.61 1.75 10.25
CA THR A 40 -6.47 2.14 8.85
C THR A 40 -7.21 3.46 8.60
N PRO A 41 -6.50 4.58 8.43
CA PRO A 41 -7.17 5.88 8.26
C PRO A 41 -8.19 5.92 7.14
N LEU A 42 -7.95 5.27 6.00
CA LEU A 42 -8.92 5.26 4.90
C LEU A 42 -10.06 4.27 5.12
N LYS A 43 -10.03 3.50 6.23
CA LYS A 43 -11.13 2.62 6.66
C LYS A 43 -11.53 1.57 5.63
N ARG A 44 -10.58 1.10 4.86
CA ARG A 44 -10.76 -0.01 3.92
C ARG A 44 -9.41 -0.56 3.51
N TRP A 45 -9.40 -1.76 2.96
CA TRP A 45 -8.23 -2.31 2.30
C TRP A 45 -8.30 -2.02 0.80
N ALA A 46 -7.14 -2.07 0.17
CA ALA A 46 -7.04 -1.84 -1.27
C ALA A 46 -7.58 -3.02 -2.06
N THR A 47 -8.11 -2.72 -3.24
CA THR A 47 -8.40 -3.79 -4.21
C THR A 47 -7.10 -4.19 -4.90
N PRO A 48 -7.01 -5.44 -5.42
CA PRO A 48 -5.85 -5.85 -6.21
C PRO A 48 -5.59 -4.91 -7.40
N GLU A 49 -6.65 -4.39 -8.01
CA GLU A 49 -6.55 -3.47 -9.13
C GLU A 49 -5.86 -2.16 -8.75
N GLU A 50 -6.14 -1.64 -7.56
CA GLU A 50 -5.48 -0.43 -7.08
C GLU A 50 -3.97 -0.63 -6.94
N ILE A 51 -3.56 -1.78 -6.42
CA ILE A 51 -2.13 -2.10 -6.29
C ILE A 51 -1.52 -2.33 -7.68
N ALA A 52 -2.24 -2.98 -8.58
CA ALA A 52 -1.78 -3.20 -9.95
C ALA A 52 -1.55 -1.88 -10.70
N GLN A 53 -2.37 -0.86 -10.47
CA GLN A 53 -2.19 0.47 -11.05
C GLN A 53 -0.87 1.09 -10.61
N TRP A 54 -0.50 0.94 -9.35
CA TRP A 54 0.79 1.41 -8.86
C TRP A 54 1.96 0.66 -9.50
N ALA A 55 1.84 -0.65 -9.62
CA ALA A 55 2.87 -1.45 -10.26
C ALA A 55 3.03 -1.05 -11.74
N TYR A 56 1.94 -0.82 -12.44
CA TYR A 56 1.97 -0.38 -13.83
C TYR A 56 2.63 0.99 -13.95
N PHE A 57 2.24 1.94 -13.10
CA PHE A 57 2.84 3.27 -13.15
C PHE A 57 4.35 3.21 -12.94
N LEU A 58 4.79 2.47 -11.92
CA LEU A 58 6.21 2.41 -11.57
C LEU A 58 7.05 1.72 -12.65
N THR A 59 6.48 0.75 -13.37
CA THR A 59 7.23 -0.05 -14.35
C THR A 59 7.10 0.45 -15.78
N VAL A 60 5.98 1.06 -16.15
CA VAL A 60 5.69 1.44 -17.54
C VAL A 60 5.73 2.95 -17.74
N THR A 61 5.08 3.70 -16.88
CA THR A 61 4.90 5.15 -17.06
C THR A 61 6.04 5.96 -16.44
N ASN A 62 6.56 5.49 -15.31
CA ASN A 62 7.56 6.20 -14.54
C ASN A 62 8.91 6.26 -15.27
N THR A 63 9.49 7.46 -15.30
CA THR A 63 10.82 7.67 -15.90
C THR A 63 11.80 8.35 -14.96
N PHE A 64 11.35 8.87 -13.84
CA PHE A 64 12.20 9.72 -12.99
C PHE A 64 12.17 9.36 -11.50
N CYS A 65 11.35 8.42 -11.07
CA CYS A 65 11.31 7.94 -9.69
C CYS A 65 12.13 6.65 -9.59
N THR A 66 13.17 6.66 -8.76
CA THR A 66 14.01 5.49 -8.55
C THR A 66 14.56 5.48 -7.13
N GLY A 67 14.85 4.31 -6.61
CA GLY A 67 15.41 4.15 -5.27
C GLY A 67 14.41 4.39 -4.14
N GLN A 68 13.11 4.32 -4.41
CA GLN A 68 12.08 4.65 -3.43
C GLN A 68 11.30 3.44 -2.96
N ASN A 69 10.83 3.52 -1.74
CA ASN A 69 9.85 2.59 -1.18
C ASN A 69 8.50 3.30 -1.24
N ILE A 70 7.59 2.76 -2.04
CA ILE A 70 6.27 3.35 -2.22
C ILE A 70 5.28 2.57 -1.36
N LEU A 71 4.81 3.21 -0.29
CA LEU A 71 3.90 2.61 0.66
C LEU A 71 2.46 2.94 0.27
N VAL A 72 1.66 1.90 0.00
CA VAL A 72 0.27 2.04 -0.43
C VAL A 72 -0.60 1.25 0.54
N ASP A 73 -0.95 1.88 1.67
CA ASP A 73 -1.53 1.18 2.81
C ASP A 73 -2.72 1.88 3.47
N GLY A 74 -3.30 2.87 2.79
CA GLY A 74 -4.43 3.61 3.37
C GLY A 74 -4.06 4.46 4.59
N GLY A 75 -2.78 4.72 4.80
CA GLY A 75 -2.28 5.53 5.90
C GLY A 75 -1.93 4.74 7.16
N GLU A 76 -2.02 3.42 7.13
CA GLU A 76 -1.84 2.59 8.32
C GLU A 76 -0.47 2.80 8.98
N ALA A 77 0.60 2.87 8.20
CA ALA A 77 1.96 2.98 8.74
C ALA A 77 2.24 4.31 9.44
N ILE A 78 1.51 5.36 9.10
CA ILE A 78 1.68 6.68 9.73
C ILE A 78 0.63 6.95 10.80
N ASN A 79 -0.17 5.96 11.15
CA ASN A 79 -1.17 6.08 12.20
C ASN A 79 -0.49 5.84 13.56
N TYR A 80 -0.24 6.93 14.28
CA TYR A 80 0.45 6.87 15.57
C TYR A 80 -0.49 6.71 16.76
N HIS A 81 -1.75 6.39 16.51
CA HIS A 81 -2.76 6.27 17.57
C HIS A 81 -3.00 7.57 18.33
N PHE A 82 -2.68 8.70 17.72
CA PHE A 82 -3.04 9.98 18.28
C PHE A 82 -4.53 10.19 18.18
N VAL A 83 -5.06 10.86 19.18
CA VAL A 83 -6.42 11.37 19.12
C VAL A 83 -6.39 12.67 18.32
N TRP A 84 -6.85 12.62 17.10
CA TRP A 84 -6.92 13.80 16.25
C TRP A 84 -8.19 14.58 16.58
N LYS A 85 -8.01 15.83 16.84
CA LYS A 85 -9.15 16.76 17.02
C LYS A 85 -9.43 17.40 15.68
N GLU A 86 -10.59 17.14 15.19
CA GLU A 86 -11.00 17.66 13.90
C GLU A 86 -12.03 18.78 14.05
#